data_dfac6cd115b374500241984ab7f2b734
#
_entry.id   dfac6cd115b374500241984ab7f2b734
#
_cell.length_a   1.000
_cell.length_b   1.000
_cell.length_c   1.000
_cell.angle_alpha   90.00
_cell.angle_beta   90.00
_cell.angle_gamma   90.00
#
_symmetry.space_group_name_H-M   'P 1'
#
loop_
_entity.id
_entity.type
_entity.pdbx_description
1 polymer ?
#
loop_
_entity_poly.entity_id
_entity_poly.type
_entity_poly.pdbx_seq_one_letter_code
_entity_poly.pdbx_strand_id
1 'polypeptide(L)'
;MYDRRLDSIVAAAESGSFSKAAKRLGVSTPALAKRIETFEHEYDVVLFNRTRRGVFLTPAGASVVEDARALMRQTEGMLRRAKEQEAFGGTTVRLGVSVLCPARITLDLWPRIHELDSSLHLELVPIDDIYDEESEVVQHIGGSIDLVELAQSDDRWQDICALVDFASLCDARGALLHAFTPSDATKRFVELCTNLLREDKA
;
A
#
# COMPACT_ATOMS: atom_id res chain seq x y z
N MET A 1 12.38 -9.93 -7.39
CA MET A 1 12.44 -10.39 -5.97
C MET A 1 13.34 -9.40 -5.25
N TYR A 2 12.86 -8.77 -4.17
CA TYR A 2 13.66 -7.78 -3.43
C TYR A 2 14.76 -8.44 -2.58
N ASP A 3 15.76 -7.63 -2.15
CA ASP A 3 16.83 -8.11 -1.29
C ASP A 3 16.29 -8.45 0.11
N ARG A 4 16.36 -9.72 0.51
CA ARG A 4 15.88 -10.20 1.82
C ARG A 4 16.62 -9.61 3.02
N ARG A 5 17.76 -8.92 2.81
CA ARG A 5 18.44 -8.19 3.88
C ARG A 5 17.63 -6.98 4.33
N LEU A 6 16.76 -6.43 3.48
CA LEU A 6 15.83 -5.35 3.84
C LEU A 6 14.91 -5.76 4.98
N ASP A 7 14.48 -7.02 5.07
CA ASP A 7 13.68 -7.52 6.21
C ASP A 7 14.43 -7.30 7.54
N SER A 8 15.75 -7.55 7.53
CA SER A 8 16.60 -7.39 8.72
C SER A 8 16.78 -5.91 9.08
N ILE A 9 16.90 -5.04 8.07
CA ILE A 9 17.07 -3.60 8.23
C ILE A 9 15.77 -2.99 8.80
N VAL A 10 14.62 -3.30 8.22
CA VAL A 10 13.31 -2.81 8.70
C VAL A 10 13.02 -3.31 10.11
N ALA A 11 13.23 -4.61 10.39
CA ALA A 11 13.04 -5.15 11.73
C ALA A 11 13.94 -4.50 12.79
N ALA A 12 15.19 -4.17 12.43
CA ALA A 12 16.13 -3.49 13.32
C ALA A 12 15.70 -2.04 13.61
N ALA A 13 15.21 -1.32 12.60
CA ALA A 13 14.70 0.04 12.73
C ALA A 13 13.48 0.08 13.66
N GLU A 14 12.49 -0.77 13.45
CA GLU A 14 11.27 -0.84 14.26
C GLU A 14 11.52 -1.26 15.71
N SER A 15 12.49 -2.14 15.92
CA SER A 15 12.79 -2.65 17.25
C SER A 15 13.72 -1.74 18.07
N GLY A 16 14.42 -0.80 17.43
CA GLY A 16 15.48 0.03 18.03
C GLY A 16 16.63 -0.78 18.66
N SER A 17 16.70 -2.08 18.33
CA SER A 17 17.63 -3.03 18.94
C SER A 17 17.87 -4.26 18.06
N PHE A 18 19.12 -4.55 17.74
CA PHE A 18 19.46 -5.75 16.96
C PHE A 18 19.07 -7.05 17.68
N SER A 19 19.15 -7.10 19.01
CA SER A 19 18.75 -8.29 19.76
C SER A 19 17.25 -8.55 19.70
N LYS A 20 16.41 -7.51 19.81
CA LYS A 20 14.96 -7.62 19.68
C LYS A 20 14.55 -8.02 18.24
N ALA A 21 15.16 -7.36 17.24
CA ALA A 21 14.92 -7.67 15.83
C ALA A 21 15.33 -9.11 15.50
N ALA A 22 16.48 -9.57 15.96
CA ALA A 22 16.97 -10.93 15.76
C ALA A 22 16.00 -11.97 16.35
N LYS A 23 15.50 -11.73 17.56
CA LYS A 23 14.49 -12.58 18.19
C LYS A 23 13.20 -12.64 17.36
N ARG A 24 12.72 -11.49 16.84
CA ARG A 24 11.51 -11.42 16.00
C ARG A 24 11.67 -12.22 14.71
N LEU A 25 12.86 -12.15 14.10
CA LEU A 25 13.18 -12.85 12.84
C LEU A 25 13.64 -14.30 13.01
N GLY A 26 13.73 -14.82 14.24
CA GLY A 26 14.17 -16.18 14.51
C GLY A 26 15.64 -16.44 14.14
N VAL A 27 16.50 -15.40 14.21
CA VAL A 27 17.94 -15.50 13.91
C VAL A 27 18.80 -15.08 15.11
N SER A 28 20.09 -15.38 15.08
CA SER A 28 20.99 -14.87 16.12
C SER A 28 21.34 -13.39 15.91
N THR A 29 21.60 -12.67 17.00
CA THR A 29 22.00 -11.25 16.92
C THR A 29 23.24 -11.03 16.05
N PRO A 30 24.30 -11.86 16.14
CA PRO A 30 25.46 -11.74 15.23
C PRO A 30 25.11 -11.95 13.76
N ALA A 31 24.20 -12.90 13.45
CA ALA A 31 23.77 -13.15 12.08
C ALA A 31 23.00 -11.96 11.50
N LEU A 32 22.10 -11.37 12.27
CA LEU A 32 21.38 -10.16 11.86
C LEU A 32 22.33 -8.98 11.65
N ALA A 33 23.23 -8.74 12.61
CA ALA A 33 24.25 -7.68 12.51
C ALA A 33 25.10 -7.85 11.25
N LYS A 34 25.55 -9.07 10.97
CA LYS A 34 26.34 -9.37 9.77
C LYS A 34 25.60 -9.11 8.47
N ARG A 35 24.28 -9.43 8.41
CA ARG A 35 23.44 -9.13 7.23
C ARG A 35 23.39 -7.65 6.95
N ILE A 36 23.18 -6.85 8.00
CA ILE A 36 23.10 -5.38 7.90
C ILE A 36 24.47 -4.81 7.50
N GLU A 37 25.55 -5.22 8.16
CA GLU A 37 26.92 -4.79 7.83
C GLU A 37 27.32 -5.14 6.40
N THR A 38 26.92 -6.31 5.91
CA THR A 38 27.20 -6.72 4.54
C THR A 38 26.44 -5.83 3.55
N PHE A 39 25.20 -5.46 3.85
CA PHE A 39 24.43 -4.53 3.03
C PHE A 39 25.05 -3.13 3.03
N GLU A 40 25.37 -2.58 4.22
CA GLU A 40 26.01 -1.26 4.36
C GLU A 40 27.35 -1.20 3.60
N HIS A 41 28.14 -2.26 3.66
CA HIS A 41 29.42 -2.34 2.96
C HIS A 41 29.26 -2.48 1.43
N GLU A 42 28.31 -3.28 0.97
CA GLU A 42 28.09 -3.53 -0.46
C GLU A 42 27.61 -2.28 -1.20
N TYR A 43 26.77 -1.47 -0.53
CA TYR A 43 26.21 -0.25 -1.10
C TYR A 43 26.93 1.02 -0.64
N ASP A 44 28.00 0.89 0.11
CA ASP A 44 28.79 2.02 0.68
C ASP A 44 27.90 3.04 1.40
N VAL A 45 27.00 2.54 2.25
CA VAL A 45 26.02 3.35 2.99
C VAL A 45 25.98 2.94 4.46
N VAL A 46 25.90 3.91 5.37
CA VAL A 46 25.72 3.65 6.81
C VAL A 46 24.26 3.91 7.15
N LEU A 47 23.55 2.86 7.55
CA LEU A 47 22.12 2.93 7.87
C LEU A 47 21.86 3.13 9.37
N PHE A 48 22.76 2.67 10.24
CA PHE A 48 22.54 2.67 11.67
C PHE A 48 23.69 3.29 12.46
N ASN A 49 23.34 4.16 13.41
CA ASN A 49 24.19 4.60 14.51
C ASN A 49 23.98 3.68 15.71
N ARG A 50 25.06 2.99 16.15
CA ARG A 50 25.04 2.11 17.33
C ARG A 50 25.51 2.88 18.55
N THR A 51 24.66 2.95 19.57
CA THR A 51 24.97 3.60 20.85
C THR A 51 24.72 2.67 22.03
N ARG A 52 25.15 3.06 23.23
CA ARG A 52 24.80 2.33 24.46
C ARG A 52 23.29 2.33 24.77
N ARG A 53 22.54 3.25 24.18
CA ARG A 53 21.09 3.38 24.37
C ARG A 53 20.25 2.61 23.34
N GLY A 54 20.89 2.03 22.33
CA GLY A 54 20.23 1.30 21.26
C GLY A 54 20.76 1.61 19.88
N VAL A 55 20.00 1.26 18.89
CA VAL A 55 20.32 1.44 17.47
C VAL A 55 19.36 2.47 16.89
N PHE A 56 19.90 3.48 16.23
CA PHE A 56 19.13 4.61 15.64
C PHE A 56 19.46 4.71 14.15
N LEU A 57 18.48 5.04 13.34
CA LEU A 57 18.69 5.29 11.90
C LEU A 57 19.56 6.53 11.68
N THR A 58 20.37 6.49 10.64
CA THR A 58 20.93 7.67 10.00
C THR A 58 19.89 8.28 9.06
N PRO A 59 20.06 9.50 8.52
CA PRO A 59 19.18 10.03 7.48
C PRO A 59 19.07 9.10 6.26
N ALA A 60 20.19 8.52 5.81
CA ALA A 60 20.20 7.51 4.74
C ALA A 60 19.46 6.24 5.15
N GLY A 61 19.60 5.80 6.41
CA GLY A 61 18.89 4.66 6.95
C GLY A 61 17.37 4.89 6.98
N ALA A 62 16.91 6.09 7.31
CA ALA A 62 15.50 6.44 7.31
C ALA A 62 14.90 6.32 5.89
N SER A 63 15.55 6.91 4.90
CA SER A 63 15.13 6.81 3.49
C SER A 63 15.09 5.36 3.01
N VAL A 64 16.15 4.58 3.26
CA VAL A 64 16.18 3.14 2.85
C VAL A 64 15.09 2.34 3.53
N VAL A 65 14.78 2.58 4.81
CA VAL A 65 13.73 1.86 5.54
C VAL A 65 12.34 2.19 4.98
N GLU A 66 12.09 3.44 4.63
CA GLU A 66 10.84 3.88 4.00
C GLU A 66 10.62 3.17 2.65
N ASP A 67 11.61 3.26 1.75
CA ASP A 67 11.58 2.59 0.45
C ASP A 67 11.48 1.05 0.59
N ALA A 68 12.20 0.47 1.54
CA ALA A 68 12.14 -0.97 1.81
C ALA A 68 10.74 -1.42 2.22
N ARG A 69 10.06 -0.67 3.08
CA ARG A 69 8.67 -0.96 3.45
C ARG A 69 7.74 -0.92 2.23
N ALA A 70 7.89 0.06 1.37
CA ALA A 70 7.11 0.15 0.14
C ALA A 70 7.32 -1.06 -0.78
N LEU A 71 8.58 -1.47 -1.00
CA LEU A 71 8.93 -2.67 -1.76
C LEU A 71 8.36 -3.96 -1.16
N MET A 72 8.42 -4.11 0.17
CA MET A 72 7.87 -5.27 0.87
C MET A 72 6.36 -5.35 0.67
N ARG A 73 5.63 -4.24 0.85
CA ARG A 73 4.18 -4.19 0.60
C ARG A 73 3.82 -4.51 -0.85
N GLN A 74 4.55 -3.95 -1.83
CA GLN A 74 4.35 -4.25 -3.24
C GLN A 74 4.56 -5.75 -3.53
N THR A 75 5.59 -6.35 -2.93
CA THR A 75 5.88 -7.78 -3.11
C THR A 75 4.77 -8.65 -2.52
N GLU A 76 4.29 -8.33 -1.33
CA GLU A 76 3.16 -9.02 -0.68
C GLU A 76 1.89 -8.91 -1.54
N GLY A 77 1.59 -7.69 -2.04
CA GLY A 77 0.46 -7.46 -2.94
C GLY A 77 0.57 -8.24 -4.24
N MET A 78 1.76 -8.30 -4.84
CA MET A 78 2.00 -9.11 -6.04
C MET A 78 1.74 -10.61 -5.79
N LEU A 79 2.28 -11.17 -4.71
CA LEU A 79 2.10 -12.58 -4.37
C LEU A 79 0.65 -12.91 -4.01
N ARG A 80 -0.03 -11.98 -3.33
CA ARG A 80 -1.46 -12.12 -3.04
C ARG A 80 -2.28 -12.16 -4.33
N ARG A 81 -2.10 -11.18 -5.25
CA ARG A 81 -2.79 -11.17 -6.55
C ARG A 81 -2.55 -12.45 -7.36
N ALA A 82 -1.33 -12.98 -7.34
CA ALA A 82 -1.04 -14.25 -8.00
C ALA A 82 -1.84 -15.41 -7.42
N LYS A 83 -1.95 -15.51 -6.08
CA LYS A 83 -2.76 -16.54 -5.41
C LYS A 83 -4.26 -16.39 -5.70
N GLU A 84 -4.74 -15.15 -5.77
CA GLU A 84 -6.14 -14.85 -6.06
C GLU A 84 -6.49 -15.18 -7.51
N GLN A 85 -5.56 -14.92 -8.43
CA GLN A 85 -5.71 -15.35 -9.83
C GLN A 85 -5.90 -16.85 -9.94
N GLU A 86 -5.15 -17.64 -9.16
CA GLU A 86 -5.31 -19.11 -9.11
C GLU A 86 -6.63 -19.54 -8.45
N ALA A 87 -7.05 -18.86 -7.36
CA ALA A 87 -8.20 -19.28 -6.57
C ALA A 87 -9.54 -18.80 -7.14
N PHE A 88 -9.62 -17.57 -7.66
CA PHE A 88 -10.87 -16.88 -8.01
C PHE A 88 -10.86 -16.26 -9.41
N GLY A 89 -9.88 -16.58 -10.26
CA GLY A 89 -9.77 -15.96 -11.58
C GLY A 89 -9.44 -14.45 -11.56
N GLY A 90 -9.01 -13.92 -10.41
CA GLY A 90 -8.57 -12.52 -10.29
C GLY A 90 -9.70 -11.49 -10.37
N THR A 91 -10.89 -11.83 -9.90
CA THR A 91 -12.10 -11.00 -9.99
C THR A 91 -12.40 -10.17 -8.73
N THR A 92 -11.55 -10.22 -7.70
CA THR A 92 -11.73 -9.47 -6.47
C THR A 92 -11.13 -8.08 -6.57
N VAL A 93 -11.88 -7.07 -6.14
CA VAL A 93 -11.49 -5.68 -5.99
C VAL A 93 -11.54 -5.31 -4.52
N ARG A 94 -10.42 -4.86 -3.95
CA ARG A 94 -10.31 -4.45 -2.54
C ARG A 94 -10.38 -2.95 -2.43
N LEU A 95 -11.41 -2.49 -1.75
CA LEU A 95 -11.66 -1.08 -1.48
C LEU A 95 -11.26 -0.75 -0.06
N GLY A 96 -10.29 0.13 0.11
CA GLY A 96 -9.92 0.68 1.41
C GLY A 96 -11.02 1.57 1.96
N VAL A 97 -11.43 1.33 3.20
CA VAL A 97 -12.49 2.10 3.88
C VAL A 97 -12.06 2.53 5.28
N SER A 98 -12.43 3.75 5.64
CA SER A 98 -12.25 4.29 6.99
C SER A 98 -13.44 5.15 7.39
N VAL A 99 -13.44 5.70 8.60
CA VAL A 99 -14.48 6.64 9.06
C VAL A 99 -14.56 7.87 8.17
N LEU A 100 -13.42 8.37 7.68
CA LEU A 100 -13.35 9.53 6.80
C LEU A 100 -13.51 9.19 5.32
N CYS A 101 -13.18 7.96 4.92
CA CYS A 101 -13.30 7.46 3.55
C CYS A 101 -14.31 6.29 3.52
N PRO A 102 -15.61 6.55 3.73
CA PRO A 102 -16.62 5.49 3.87
C PRO A 102 -17.07 4.87 2.54
N ALA A 103 -16.43 5.18 1.43
CA ALA A 103 -16.68 4.62 0.10
C ALA A 103 -18.15 4.73 -0.36
N ARG A 104 -18.81 5.85 -0.11
CA ARG A 104 -20.27 6.03 -0.36
C ARG A 104 -20.63 5.87 -1.83
N ILE A 105 -19.85 6.49 -2.73
CA ILE A 105 -20.12 6.44 -4.18
C ILE A 105 -19.99 5.00 -4.67
N THR A 106 -18.95 4.33 -4.28
CA THR A 106 -18.69 2.93 -4.68
C THR A 106 -19.79 2.00 -4.16
N LEU A 107 -20.19 2.15 -2.91
CA LEU A 107 -21.22 1.30 -2.31
C LEU A 107 -22.61 1.58 -2.91
N ASP A 108 -22.93 2.82 -3.26
CA ASP A 108 -24.20 3.18 -3.95
C ASP A 108 -24.24 2.61 -5.37
N LEU A 109 -23.10 2.56 -6.06
CA LEU A 109 -23.01 2.02 -7.43
C LEU A 109 -22.90 0.49 -7.45
N TRP A 110 -22.45 -0.13 -6.36
CA TRP A 110 -22.14 -1.56 -6.32
C TRP A 110 -23.25 -2.49 -6.81
N PRO A 111 -24.54 -2.31 -6.43
CA PRO A 111 -25.62 -3.16 -6.94
C PRO A 111 -25.70 -3.16 -8.48
N ARG A 112 -25.59 -1.97 -9.11
CA ARG A 112 -25.62 -1.81 -10.57
C ARG A 112 -24.38 -2.43 -11.22
N ILE A 113 -23.22 -2.26 -10.61
CA ILE A 113 -21.96 -2.86 -11.08
C ILE A 113 -22.06 -4.38 -11.07
N HIS A 114 -22.59 -4.95 -9.99
CA HIS A 114 -22.73 -6.40 -9.85
C HIS A 114 -23.79 -6.99 -10.79
N GLU A 115 -24.84 -6.22 -11.15
CA GLU A 115 -25.79 -6.60 -12.21
C GLU A 115 -25.11 -6.64 -13.60
N LEU A 116 -24.20 -5.70 -13.89
CA LEU A 116 -23.46 -5.64 -15.15
C LEU A 116 -22.35 -6.67 -15.23
N ASP A 117 -21.71 -6.99 -14.12
CA ASP A 117 -20.64 -7.99 -14.02
C ASP A 117 -20.70 -8.73 -12.69
N SER A 118 -21.46 -9.82 -12.66
CA SER A 118 -21.62 -10.67 -11.47
C SER A 118 -20.36 -11.46 -11.10
N SER A 119 -19.34 -11.47 -11.94
CA SER A 119 -18.06 -12.13 -11.62
C SER A 119 -17.19 -11.28 -10.69
N LEU A 120 -17.41 -9.96 -10.62
CA LEU A 120 -16.68 -9.08 -9.73
C LEU A 120 -17.09 -9.28 -8.27
N HIS A 121 -16.09 -9.30 -7.40
CA HIS A 121 -16.25 -9.36 -5.96
C HIS A 121 -15.65 -8.13 -5.33
N LEU A 122 -16.40 -7.46 -4.45
CA LEU A 122 -15.93 -6.30 -3.69
C LEU A 122 -15.60 -6.72 -2.26
N GLU A 123 -14.37 -6.49 -1.86
CA GLU A 123 -13.90 -6.69 -0.49
C GLU A 123 -13.61 -5.34 0.15
N LEU A 124 -14.24 -5.05 1.30
CA LEU A 124 -13.96 -3.84 2.05
C LEU A 124 -12.83 -4.11 3.04
N VAL A 125 -11.76 -3.35 2.93
CA VAL A 125 -10.57 -3.48 3.78
C VAL A 125 -10.49 -2.26 4.70
N PRO A 126 -10.58 -2.44 6.01
CA PRO A 126 -10.38 -1.34 6.95
C PRO A 126 -8.97 -0.75 6.81
N ILE A 127 -8.90 0.57 6.74
CA ILE A 127 -7.65 1.34 6.73
C ILE A 127 -7.72 2.42 7.81
N ASP A 128 -6.56 2.83 8.31
CA ASP A 128 -6.46 3.96 9.23
C ASP A 128 -6.80 5.26 8.49
N ASP A 129 -7.35 6.24 9.23
CA ASP A 129 -7.75 7.51 8.65
C ASP A 129 -6.54 8.28 8.10
N ILE A 130 -6.73 8.90 6.93
CA ILE A 130 -5.70 9.64 6.20
C ILE A 130 -5.51 11.01 6.85
N TYR A 131 -4.69 11.13 7.88
CA TYR A 131 -4.48 12.41 8.56
C TYR A 131 -3.11 13.04 8.33
N ASP A 132 -2.13 12.30 7.79
CA ASP A 132 -0.76 12.79 7.63
C ASP A 132 -0.29 12.78 6.17
N GLU A 133 0.61 13.71 5.79
CA GLU A 133 1.29 13.73 4.49
C GLU A 133 2.14 12.45 4.26
N GLU A 134 2.50 11.75 5.32
CA GLU A 134 3.14 10.42 5.32
C GLU A 134 2.12 9.27 5.30
N SER A 135 0.88 9.55 4.93
CA SER A 135 -0.27 8.68 5.15
C SER A 135 -0.06 7.29 4.56
N GLU A 136 -0.24 6.30 5.42
CA GLU A 136 -0.16 4.87 5.12
C GLU A 136 -1.10 4.43 3.97
N VAL A 137 -2.12 5.21 3.63
CA VAL A 137 -3.09 4.88 2.57
C VAL A 137 -2.43 4.78 1.21
N VAL A 138 -1.62 5.78 0.82
CA VAL A 138 -0.86 5.73 -0.43
C VAL A 138 0.08 4.53 -0.43
N GLN A 139 0.60 4.17 0.73
CA GLN A 139 1.46 3.01 0.92
C GLN A 139 0.70 1.67 0.84
N HIS A 140 -0.60 1.64 1.11
CA HIS A 140 -1.43 0.43 1.05
C HIS A 140 -1.98 0.15 -0.34
N ILE A 141 -2.10 1.18 -1.21
CA ILE A 141 -2.56 1.01 -2.59
C ILE A 141 -1.55 0.18 -3.39
N GLY A 142 -2.05 -0.86 -4.07
CA GLY A 142 -1.22 -1.84 -4.77
C GLY A 142 -0.62 -2.91 -3.88
N GLY A 143 -0.68 -2.75 -2.56
CA GLY A 143 -0.36 -3.74 -1.54
C GLY A 143 -1.62 -4.44 -1.02
N SER A 144 -2.17 -4.00 0.11
CA SER A 144 -3.33 -4.60 0.77
C SER A 144 -4.67 -4.20 0.15
N ILE A 145 -4.74 -3.05 -0.52
CA ILE A 145 -5.94 -2.50 -1.17
C ILE A 145 -5.68 -2.21 -2.65
N ASP A 146 -6.73 -2.25 -3.45
CA ASP A 146 -6.69 -1.97 -4.89
C ASP A 146 -7.20 -0.55 -5.18
N LEU A 147 -8.15 -0.07 -4.40
CA LEU A 147 -8.82 1.22 -4.55
C LEU A 147 -9.03 1.93 -3.21
N VAL A 148 -9.06 3.25 -3.26
CA VAL A 148 -9.58 4.13 -2.19
C VAL A 148 -10.50 5.16 -2.83
N GLU A 149 -11.62 5.46 -2.17
CA GLU A 149 -12.52 6.55 -2.54
C GLU A 149 -12.23 7.77 -1.66
N LEU A 150 -11.94 8.90 -2.29
CA LEU A 150 -11.79 10.19 -1.62
C LEU A 150 -12.99 11.08 -1.93
N ALA A 151 -13.59 11.65 -0.89
CA ALA A 151 -14.65 12.62 -1.04
C ALA A 151 -14.14 13.99 -1.52
N GLN A 152 -14.86 14.68 -2.38
CA GLN A 152 -14.50 16.01 -2.88
C GLN A 152 -14.40 17.08 -1.78
N SER A 153 -14.99 16.86 -0.62
CA SER A 153 -14.89 17.75 0.54
C SER A 153 -13.56 17.69 1.28
N ASP A 154 -12.66 16.78 0.88
CA ASP A 154 -11.32 16.72 1.45
C ASP A 154 -10.43 17.68 0.66
N ASP A 155 -10.05 18.81 1.27
CA ASP A 155 -9.21 19.86 0.64
C ASP A 155 -7.82 19.33 0.22
N ARG A 156 -7.40 18.18 0.75
CA ARG A 156 -6.12 17.54 0.48
C ARG A 156 -6.14 16.59 -0.73
N TRP A 157 -7.31 16.31 -1.30
CA TRP A 157 -7.41 15.36 -2.40
C TRP A 157 -6.58 15.76 -3.63
N GLN A 158 -6.41 17.08 -3.87
CA GLN A 158 -5.60 17.60 -4.96
C GLN A 158 -4.11 17.33 -4.71
N ASP A 159 -3.66 17.50 -3.47
CA ASP A 159 -2.28 17.26 -3.06
C ASP A 159 -1.97 15.75 -3.13
N ILE A 160 -2.88 14.92 -2.66
CA ILE A 160 -2.75 13.45 -2.74
C ILE A 160 -2.73 12.98 -4.20
N CYS A 161 -3.61 13.50 -5.06
CA CYS A 161 -3.61 13.16 -6.49
C CYS A 161 -2.37 13.64 -7.23
N ALA A 162 -1.71 14.71 -6.76
CA ALA A 162 -0.46 15.21 -7.34
C ALA A 162 0.76 14.37 -6.93
N LEU A 163 0.71 13.72 -5.75
CA LEU A 163 1.78 12.86 -5.24
C LEU A 163 1.75 11.44 -5.81
N VAL A 164 0.63 11.04 -6.41
CA VAL A 164 0.39 9.66 -6.84
C VAL A 164 0.06 9.67 -8.33
N ASP A 165 0.91 9.03 -9.11
CA ASP A 165 0.73 8.84 -10.56
C ASP A 165 -0.42 7.82 -10.81
N PHE A 166 -1.65 8.17 -10.36
CA PHE A 166 -2.83 7.33 -10.42
C PHE A 166 -3.79 7.83 -11.49
N ALA A 167 -4.32 6.90 -12.27
CA ALA A 167 -5.52 7.19 -13.03
C ALA A 167 -6.67 7.37 -12.03
N SER A 168 -7.25 8.54 -12.00
CA SER A 168 -8.32 8.90 -11.10
C SER A 168 -9.65 8.99 -11.85
N LEU A 169 -10.67 8.38 -11.29
CA LEU A 169 -12.05 8.70 -11.64
C LEU A 169 -12.44 9.89 -10.78
N CYS A 170 -12.41 11.08 -11.33
CA CYS A 170 -12.83 12.30 -10.63
C CYS A 170 -14.12 12.81 -11.20
N ASP A 171 -15.11 13.00 -10.32
CA ASP A 171 -16.32 13.76 -10.62
C ASP A 171 -16.63 14.74 -9.47
N ALA A 172 -17.75 15.46 -9.57
CA ALA A 172 -18.18 16.41 -8.54
C ALA A 172 -18.47 15.78 -7.16
N ARG A 173 -18.42 14.47 -7.01
CA ARG A 173 -18.70 13.72 -5.76
C ARG A 173 -17.44 13.21 -5.09
N GLY A 174 -16.37 12.90 -5.85
CA GLY A 174 -15.12 12.39 -5.32
C GLY A 174 -14.19 11.81 -6.38
N ALA A 175 -13.18 11.11 -5.93
CA ALA A 175 -12.18 10.44 -6.75
C ALA A 175 -11.97 8.99 -6.29
N LEU A 176 -11.74 8.10 -7.25
CA LEU A 176 -11.24 6.75 -6.99
C LEU A 176 -9.75 6.71 -7.34
N LEU A 177 -8.94 6.39 -6.37
CA LEU A 177 -7.51 6.22 -6.51
C LEU A 177 -7.16 4.73 -6.58
N HIS A 178 -6.32 4.35 -7.53
CA HIS A 178 -5.84 2.97 -7.68
C HIS A 178 -4.34 2.93 -7.97
N ALA A 179 -3.72 1.76 -7.82
CA ALA A 179 -2.30 1.57 -8.11
C ALA A 179 -1.96 1.88 -9.58
N PHE A 180 -0.72 2.30 -9.84
CA PHE A 180 -0.21 2.57 -11.20
C PHE A 180 -0.40 1.39 -12.16
N THR A 181 -0.27 0.15 -11.67
CA THR A 181 -0.55 -1.08 -12.41
C THR A 181 -1.71 -1.85 -11.79
N PRO A 182 -2.97 -1.40 -12.03
CA PRO A 182 -4.13 -2.06 -11.44
C PRO A 182 -4.36 -3.45 -12.05
N SER A 183 -5.00 -4.33 -11.29
CA SER A 183 -5.47 -5.63 -11.80
C SER A 183 -6.52 -5.45 -12.89
N ASP A 184 -6.77 -6.48 -13.69
CA ASP A 184 -7.81 -6.42 -14.71
C ASP A 184 -9.21 -6.28 -14.09
N ALA A 185 -9.45 -6.87 -12.92
CA ALA A 185 -10.68 -6.66 -12.16
C ALA A 185 -10.84 -5.18 -11.74
N THR A 186 -9.77 -4.57 -11.22
CA THR A 186 -9.76 -3.15 -10.84
C THR A 186 -10.03 -2.24 -12.03
N LYS A 187 -9.40 -2.51 -13.19
CA LYS A 187 -9.64 -1.75 -14.43
C LYS A 187 -11.12 -1.82 -14.86
N ARG A 188 -11.68 -3.04 -14.92
CA ARG A 188 -13.09 -3.25 -15.26
C ARG A 188 -14.03 -2.57 -14.28
N PHE A 189 -13.75 -2.66 -12.99
CA PHE A 189 -14.52 -1.99 -11.96
C PHE A 189 -14.52 -0.47 -12.14
N VAL A 190 -13.36 0.15 -12.33
CA VAL A 190 -13.23 1.59 -12.56
C VAL A 190 -13.93 2.02 -13.84
N GLU A 191 -13.87 1.22 -14.91
CA GLU A 191 -14.56 1.47 -16.17
C GLU A 191 -16.08 1.46 -15.97
N LEU A 192 -16.64 0.46 -15.26
CA LEU A 192 -18.06 0.38 -14.94
C LEU A 192 -18.51 1.56 -14.07
N CYS A 193 -17.75 1.91 -13.02
CA CYS A 193 -18.04 3.10 -12.22
C CYS A 193 -18.10 4.37 -13.10
N THR A 194 -17.11 4.53 -14.00
CA THR A 194 -17.04 5.70 -14.89
C THR A 194 -18.25 5.80 -15.79
N ASN A 195 -18.70 4.70 -16.38
CA ASN A 195 -19.84 4.67 -17.29
C ASN A 195 -21.14 5.00 -16.54
N LEU A 196 -21.38 4.38 -15.38
CA LEU A 196 -22.55 4.62 -14.56
C LEU A 196 -22.63 6.07 -14.07
N LEU A 197 -21.51 6.66 -13.67
CA LEU A 197 -21.44 8.06 -13.24
C LEU A 197 -21.69 9.05 -14.39
N ARG A 198 -21.39 8.67 -15.64
CA ARG A 198 -21.70 9.47 -16.83
C ARG A 198 -23.19 9.39 -17.20
N GLU A 199 -23.79 8.20 -17.09
CA GLU A 199 -25.22 8.00 -17.32
C GLU A 199 -26.07 8.81 -16.35
N ASP A 200 -25.69 8.88 -15.07
CA ASP A 200 -26.40 9.64 -14.04
C ASP A 200 -26.32 11.17 -14.23
N LYS A 201 -25.46 11.66 -15.15
CA LYS A 201 -25.33 13.08 -15.51
C LYS A 201 -26.09 13.49 -16.78
N ALA A 202 -26.57 12.54 -17.56
CA ALA A 202 -27.30 12.77 -18.81
C ALA A 202 -28.81 12.86 -18.56
#